data_9e8b1c4f147f35d371f7b9b7fe90b089
#
_entry.id   9e8b1c4f147f35d371f7b9b7fe90b089
#
_cell.length_a   1.000
_cell.length_b   1.000
_cell.length_c   1.000
_cell.angle_alpha   90.00
_cell.angle_beta   90.00
_cell.angle_gamma   90.00
#
_symmetry.space_group_name_H-M   'P 1'
#
loop_
_entity.id
_entity.type
_entity.pdbx_description
1 polymer ?
#
loop_
_entity_poly.entity_id
_entity_poly.type
_entity_poly.pdbx_seq_one_letter_code
_entity_poly.pdbx_strand_id
1 'polypeptide(L)'
;MQEFKKILFPVDLSESSDKILPYVQTVAKKFDSKIYILFAARVFDYFTSIYVPHPSINKFEKEIIEGAEKRLYEFVDAHFTEFPGTKTVVVAGDAAEKIVEYIEDQHIDLVIMGTHGRKGMDKVIFGSVADRVIRLSPVPVMVVNPYREA
;
A
#
# COMPACT_ATOMS: atom_id res chain seq x y z
N MET A 1 -1.26 -27.42 2.95
CA MET A 1 -0.39 -26.33 2.45
C MET A 1 -1.16 -25.03 2.42
N GLN A 2 -0.49 -23.96 2.80
CA GLN A 2 -1.10 -22.63 2.74
C GLN A 2 -1.01 -22.09 1.31
N GLU A 3 -2.10 -21.55 0.80
CA GLU A 3 -2.13 -20.89 -0.51
C GLU A 3 -2.41 -19.39 -0.34
N PHE A 4 -1.75 -18.59 -1.14
CA PHE A 4 -1.93 -17.14 -1.12
C PHE A 4 -2.65 -16.69 -2.40
N LYS A 5 -3.96 -16.80 -2.41
CA LYS A 5 -4.77 -16.45 -3.60
C LYS A 5 -5.06 -14.95 -3.73
N LYS A 6 -5.00 -14.22 -2.63
CA LYS A 6 -5.20 -12.78 -2.61
C LYS A 6 -4.06 -12.09 -1.88
N ILE A 7 -3.29 -11.30 -2.61
CA ILE A 7 -2.14 -10.57 -2.07
C ILE A 7 -2.47 -9.09 -2.01
N LEU A 8 -2.23 -8.47 -0.87
CA LEU A 8 -2.29 -7.02 -0.70
C LEU A 8 -0.89 -6.44 -0.78
N PHE A 9 -0.73 -5.45 -1.64
CA PHE A 9 0.49 -4.68 -1.79
C PHE A 9 0.22 -3.21 -1.46
N PRO A 10 0.45 -2.80 -0.21
CA PRO A 10 0.37 -1.38 0.14
C PRO A 10 1.55 -0.62 -0.48
N VAL A 11 1.26 0.51 -1.09
CA VAL A 11 2.27 1.34 -1.77
C VAL A 11 2.22 2.77 -1.25
N ASP A 12 3.35 3.45 -1.33
CA ASP A 12 3.44 4.89 -1.11
C ASP A 12 3.78 5.67 -2.39
N LEU A 13 3.88 4.95 -3.52
CA LEU A 13 4.20 5.46 -4.85
C LEU A 13 5.57 6.13 -4.94
N SER A 14 6.50 5.73 -4.08
CA SER A 14 7.92 6.12 -4.14
C SER A 14 8.76 5.04 -4.84
N GLU A 15 10.05 5.31 -4.97
CA GLU A 15 11.01 4.33 -5.49
C GLU A 15 11.04 3.03 -4.67
N SER A 16 10.69 3.11 -3.38
CA SER A 16 10.59 1.93 -2.53
C SER A 16 9.57 0.93 -3.04
N SER A 17 8.45 1.41 -3.58
CA SER A 17 7.42 0.54 -4.16
C SER A 17 7.95 -0.24 -5.36
N ASP A 18 8.74 0.40 -6.21
CA ASP A 18 9.33 -0.25 -7.40
C ASP A 18 10.27 -1.40 -7.01
N LYS A 19 11.01 -1.24 -5.92
CA LYS A 19 11.95 -2.26 -5.44
C LYS A 19 11.26 -3.48 -4.83
N ILE A 20 10.02 -3.35 -4.43
CA ILE A 20 9.23 -4.44 -3.84
C ILE A 20 8.49 -5.24 -4.93
N LEU A 21 8.25 -4.63 -6.08
CA LEU A 21 7.54 -5.25 -7.21
C LEU A 21 7.97 -6.67 -7.56
N PRO A 22 9.29 -6.98 -7.71
CA PRO A 22 9.70 -8.33 -8.09
C PRO A 22 9.22 -9.40 -7.12
N TYR A 23 9.14 -9.09 -5.84
CA TYR A 23 8.67 -10.03 -4.82
C TYR A 23 7.16 -10.29 -4.95
N VAL A 24 6.38 -9.22 -5.14
CA VAL A 24 4.93 -9.32 -5.36
C VAL A 24 4.64 -10.16 -6.60
N GLN A 25 5.30 -9.86 -7.70
CA GLN A 25 5.12 -10.55 -8.98
C GLN A 25 5.51 -12.04 -8.87
N THR A 26 6.63 -12.33 -8.20
CA THR A 26 7.09 -13.72 -8.01
C THR A 26 6.08 -14.53 -7.22
N VAL A 27 5.61 -14.01 -6.10
CA VAL A 27 4.64 -14.72 -5.26
C VAL A 27 3.30 -14.88 -5.99
N ALA A 28 2.82 -13.80 -6.62
CA ALA A 28 1.58 -13.84 -7.37
C ALA A 28 1.60 -14.87 -8.50
N LYS A 29 2.72 -14.98 -9.21
CA LYS A 29 2.88 -15.95 -10.28
C LYS A 29 2.92 -17.38 -9.75
N LYS A 30 3.61 -17.63 -8.64
CA LYS A 30 3.71 -18.96 -8.04
C LYS A 30 2.39 -19.49 -7.51
N PHE A 31 1.57 -18.64 -6.93
CA PHE A 31 0.30 -19.04 -6.32
C PHE A 31 -0.92 -18.74 -7.18
N ASP A 32 -0.72 -18.18 -8.38
CA ASP A 32 -1.81 -17.72 -9.24
C ASP A 32 -2.72 -16.76 -8.45
N SER A 33 -2.10 -15.76 -7.84
CA SER A 33 -2.76 -14.84 -6.92
C SER A 33 -3.37 -13.66 -7.65
N LYS A 34 -4.47 -13.15 -7.08
CA LYS A 34 -5.00 -11.84 -7.44
C LYS A 34 -4.30 -10.79 -6.60
N ILE A 35 -3.86 -9.71 -7.25
CA ILE A 35 -3.14 -8.62 -6.59
C ILE A 35 -4.08 -7.46 -6.31
N TYR A 36 -3.99 -6.93 -5.10
CA TYR A 36 -4.70 -5.74 -4.63
C TYR A 36 -3.66 -4.71 -4.23
N ILE A 37 -3.72 -3.52 -4.80
CA ILE A 37 -2.79 -2.43 -4.49
C ILE A 37 -3.54 -1.33 -3.76
N LEU A 38 -3.06 -0.96 -2.60
CA LEU A 38 -3.69 0.02 -1.72
C LEU A 38 -2.75 1.20 -1.49
N PHE A 39 -3.28 2.40 -1.68
CA PHE A 39 -2.63 3.64 -1.29
C PHE A 39 -3.50 4.34 -0.23
N ALA A 40 -2.91 4.67 0.90
CA ALA A 40 -3.59 5.42 1.96
C ALA A 40 -3.20 6.89 1.91
N ALA A 41 -4.16 7.76 1.64
CA ALA A 41 -3.97 9.19 1.61
C ALA A 41 -4.23 9.78 2.99
N ARG A 42 -3.23 10.46 3.55
CA ARG A 42 -3.34 11.12 4.86
C ARG A 42 -3.84 12.55 4.70
N VAL A 43 -5.11 12.70 4.42
CA VAL A 43 -5.69 14.02 4.14
C VAL A 43 -5.67 14.93 5.37
N PHE A 44 -5.91 14.36 6.55
CA PHE A 44 -5.98 15.15 7.80
C PHE A 44 -4.64 15.74 8.23
N ASP A 45 -3.52 15.14 7.84
CA ASP A 45 -2.19 15.65 8.19
C ASP A 45 -1.91 17.03 7.57
N TYR A 46 -2.62 17.39 6.51
CA TYR A 46 -2.48 18.68 5.84
C TYR A 46 -3.25 19.80 6.55
N PHE A 47 -4.19 19.48 7.42
CA PHE A 47 -5.11 20.45 8.02
C PHE A 47 -4.96 20.63 9.53
N THR A 48 -4.00 19.97 10.17
CA THR A 48 -3.84 19.99 11.63
C THR A 48 -3.46 21.35 12.21
N SER A 49 -2.96 22.27 11.41
CA SER A 49 -2.50 23.59 11.84
C SER A 49 -3.28 24.77 11.25
N ILE A 50 -4.28 24.51 10.41
CA ILE A 50 -5.01 25.55 9.68
C ILE A 50 -6.51 25.32 9.81
N TYR A 51 -7.25 26.38 10.17
CA TYR A 51 -8.71 26.36 10.09
C TYR A 51 -9.13 26.45 8.62
N VAL A 52 -9.73 25.40 8.11
CA VAL A 52 -10.25 25.35 6.73
C VAL A 52 -11.75 25.08 6.79
N PRO A 53 -12.59 25.82 6.04
CA PRO A 53 -14.03 25.54 5.97
C PRO A 53 -14.30 24.13 5.45
N HIS A 54 -15.28 23.45 6.03
CA HIS A 54 -15.64 22.08 5.73
C HIS A 54 -15.81 21.76 4.21
N PRO A 55 -16.47 22.62 3.40
CA PRO A 55 -16.58 22.38 1.95
C PRO A 55 -15.24 22.37 1.23
N SER A 56 -14.28 23.19 1.67
CA SER A 56 -12.93 23.25 1.08
C SER A 56 -12.12 22.00 1.42
N ILE A 57 -12.30 21.45 2.62
CA ILE A 57 -11.66 20.20 3.03
C ILE A 57 -12.14 19.04 2.17
N ASN A 58 -13.46 18.92 1.95
CA ASN A 58 -14.04 17.85 1.11
C ASN A 58 -13.56 17.93 -0.34
N LYS A 59 -13.49 19.14 -0.89
CA LYS A 59 -12.98 19.36 -2.25
C LYS A 59 -11.51 18.96 -2.35
N PHE A 60 -10.71 19.34 -1.39
CA PHE A 60 -9.28 19.02 -1.34
C PHE A 60 -9.05 17.51 -1.20
N GLU A 61 -9.79 16.85 -0.33
CA GLU A 61 -9.75 15.40 -0.17
C GLU A 61 -10.07 14.69 -1.48
N LYS A 62 -11.12 15.11 -2.15
CA LYS A 62 -11.52 14.55 -3.45
C LYS A 62 -10.42 14.71 -4.49
N GLU A 63 -9.79 15.86 -4.58
CA GLU A 63 -8.69 16.10 -5.52
C GLU A 63 -7.47 15.22 -5.22
N ILE A 64 -7.13 15.02 -3.95
CA ILE A 64 -6.04 14.13 -3.54
C ILE A 64 -6.33 12.70 -3.93
N ILE A 65 -7.54 12.22 -3.67
CA ILE A 65 -7.95 10.85 -3.99
C ILE A 65 -7.94 10.63 -5.50
N GLU A 66 -8.51 11.54 -6.28
CA GLU A 66 -8.51 11.43 -7.75
C GLU A 66 -7.10 11.44 -8.32
N GLY A 67 -6.21 12.27 -7.79
CA GLY A 67 -4.80 12.30 -8.18
C GLY A 67 -4.08 11.00 -7.85
N ALA A 68 -4.34 10.44 -6.69
CA ALA A 68 -3.77 9.16 -6.27
C ALA A 68 -4.31 7.98 -7.11
N GLU A 69 -5.59 7.98 -7.42
CA GLU A 69 -6.20 6.97 -8.29
C GLU A 69 -5.55 6.96 -9.67
N LYS A 70 -5.30 8.14 -10.24
CA LYS A 70 -4.61 8.28 -11.52
C LYS A 70 -3.19 7.73 -11.46
N ARG A 71 -2.45 8.05 -10.41
CA ARG A 71 -1.07 7.55 -10.22
C ARG A 71 -1.05 6.03 -10.03
N LEU A 72 -2.00 5.47 -9.31
CA LEU A 72 -2.13 4.01 -9.16
C LEU A 72 -2.45 3.33 -10.48
N TYR A 73 -3.33 3.91 -11.26
CA TYR A 73 -3.65 3.40 -12.58
C TYR A 73 -2.41 3.36 -13.48
N GLU A 74 -1.65 4.45 -13.52
CA GLU A 74 -0.39 4.53 -14.27
C GLU A 74 0.63 3.50 -13.77
N PHE A 75 0.72 3.31 -12.46
CA PHE A 75 1.60 2.32 -11.83
C PHE A 75 1.24 0.89 -12.23
N VAL A 76 -0.03 0.54 -12.21
CA VAL A 76 -0.51 -0.78 -12.63
C VAL A 76 -0.29 -0.98 -14.13
N ASP A 77 -0.59 0.02 -14.94
CA ASP A 77 -0.39 -0.05 -16.38
C ASP A 77 1.09 -0.26 -16.76
N ALA A 78 1.99 0.34 -15.99
CA ALA A 78 3.43 0.21 -16.21
C ALA A 78 4.02 -1.13 -15.74
N HIS A 79 3.48 -1.74 -14.67
CA HIS A 79 4.16 -2.83 -13.98
C HIS A 79 3.36 -4.15 -13.86
N PHE A 80 2.06 -4.12 -14.09
CA PHE A 80 1.19 -5.29 -13.86
C PHE A 80 0.42 -5.75 -15.10
N THR A 81 0.97 -5.52 -16.29
CA THR A 81 0.35 -5.96 -17.54
C THR A 81 0.19 -7.49 -17.62
N GLU A 82 1.12 -8.23 -16.99
CA GLU A 82 1.03 -9.70 -16.92
C GLU A 82 0.03 -10.20 -15.87
N PHE A 83 -0.54 -9.31 -15.09
CA PHE A 83 -1.49 -9.63 -14.02
C PHE A 83 -2.83 -8.90 -14.26
N PRO A 84 -3.58 -9.32 -15.29
CA PRO A 84 -4.85 -8.68 -15.64
C PRO A 84 -5.86 -8.88 -14.55
N GLY A 85 -6.46 -8.13 -13.92
CA GLY A 85 -7.35 -8.31 -12.77
C GLY A 85 -6.76 -7.77 -11.47
N THR A 86 -5.59 -7.15 -11.55
CA THR A 86 -5.04 -6.37 -10.42
C THR A 86 -6.01 -5.26 -10.07
N LYS A 87 -6.38 -5.18 -8.80
CA LYS A 87 -7.28 -4.15 -8.29
C LYS A 87 -6.51 -3.07 -7.56
N THR A 88 -6.96 -1.85 -7.68
CA THR A 88 -6.40 -0.70 -6.97
C THR A 88 -7.45 -0.07 -6.07
N VAL A 89 -7.02 0.46 -4.94
CA VAL A 89 -7.87 1.23 -4.03
C VAL A 89 -7.09 2.37 -3.41
N VAL A 90 -7.72 3.52 -3.36
CA VAL A 90 -7.23 4.68 -2.59
C VAL A 90 -8.17 4.87 -1.41
N VAL A 91 -7.61 4.91 -0.22
CA VAL A 91 -8.36 5.14 1.01
C VAL A 91 -7.82 6.38 1.71
N ALA A 92 -8.68 7.11 2.40
CA ALA A 92 -8.29 8.24 3.22
C ALA A 92 -8.22 7.81 4.68
N GLY A 93 -7.12 8.12 5.34
CA GLY A 93 -6.96 7.84 6.76
C GLY A 93 -5.58 7.31 7.12
N ASP A 94 -5.49 6.74 8.31
CA ASP A 94 -4.26 6.14 8.81
C ASP A 94 -3.93 4.86 8.04
N ALA A 95 -2.70 4.79 7.51
CA ALA A 95 -2.31 3.70 6.62
C ALA A 95 -2.42 2.32 7.28
N ALA A 96 -1.89 2.15 8.49
CA ALA A 96 -1.92 0.85 9.15
C ALA A 96 -3.34 0.37 9.46
N GLU A 97 -4.20 1.27 9.95
CA GLU A 97 -5.61 0.95 10.20
C GLU A 97 -6.33 0.53 8.92
N LYS A 98 -6.15 1.30 7.85
CA LYS A 98 -6.80 1.05 6.57
C LYS A 98 -6.32 -0.24 5.91
N ILE A 99 -5.05 -0.57 6.05
CA ILE A 99 -4.51 -1.84 5.59
C ILE A 99 -5.18 -3.01 6.32
N VAL A 100 -5.24 -2.95 7.63
CA VAL A 100 -5.86 -4.04 8.44
C VAL A 100 -7.35 -4.18 8.15
N GLU A 101 -8.08 -3.08 8.06
CA GLU A 101 -9.50 -3.11 7.65
C GLU A 101 -9.68 -3.77 6.29
N TYR A 102 -8.84 -3.42 5.33
CA TYR A 102 -8.92 -3.97 3.98
C TYR A 102 -8.60 -5.47 3.92
N ILE A 103 -7.64 -5.93 4.73
CA ILE A 103 -7.32 -7.36 4.86
C ILE A 103 -8.57 -8.15 5.24
N GLU A 104 -9.30 -7.65 6.24
CA GLU A 104 -10.50 -8.31 6.74
C GLU A 104 -11.65 -8.23 5.73
N ASP A 105 -11.93 -7.05 5.20
CA ASP A 105 -13.04 -6.81 4.27
C ASP A 105 -12.90 -7.59 2.95
N GLN A 106 -11.70 -7.71 2.43
CA GLN A 106 -11.45 -8.37 1.16
C GLN A 106 -10.96 -9.81 1.30
N HIS A 107 -10.81 -10.30 2.51
CA HIS A 107 -10.29 -11.65 2.80
C HIS A 107 -8.92 -11.87 2.14
N ILE A 108 -8.01 -10.95 2.40
CA ILE A 108 -6.62 -11.03 1.91
C ILE A 108 -5.90 -12.20 2.61
N ASP A 109 -5.05 -12.90 1.88
CA ASP A 109 -4.30 -14.06 2.40
C ASP A 109 -2.85 -13.73 2.80
N LEU A 110 -2.28 -12.69 2.20
CA LEU A 110 -0.89 -12.30 2.41
C LEU A 110 -0.72 -10.81 2.13
N VAL A 111 0.04 -10.14 2.98
CA VAL A 111 0.49 -8.76 2.73
C VAL A 111 1.96 -8.78 2.35
N ILE A 112 2.33 -8.06 1.30
CA ILE A 112 3.74 -7.84 0.92
C ILE A 112 3.97 -6.34 0.92
N MET A 113 4.91 -5.87 1.73
CA MET A 113 5.17 -4.44 1.87
C MET A 113 6.62 -4.14 2.20
N GLY A 114 7.02 -2.89 2.03
CA GLY A 114 8.36 -2.45 2.36
C GLY A 114 8.52 -2.15 3.84
N THR A 115 9.74 -2.31 4.34
CA THR A 115 10.12 -1.90 5.69
C THR A 115 10.30 -0.38 5.80
N HIS A 116 10.52 0.31 4.66
CA HIS A 116 10.70 1.75 4.57
C HIS A 116 9.72 2.33 3.57
N GLY A 117 9.18 3.48 3.89
CA GLY A 117 8.34 4.24 2.98
C GLY A 117 9.08 5.43 2.38
N ARG A 118 8.30 6.45 2.01
CA ARG A 118 8.75 7.66 1.31
C ARG A 118 9.91 8.42 1.98
N LYS A 119 10.03 8.32 3.31
CA LYS A 119 11.08 9.01 4.08
C LYS A 119 12.15 8.04 4.56
N GLY A 120 12.56 7.09 3.71
CA GLY A 120 13.56 6.10 4.09
C GLY A 120 14.67 6.70 4.96
N MET A 121 14.69 6.36 6.23
CA MET A 121 15.76 6.76 7.15
C MET A 121 16.67 5.56 7.38
N ASP A 122 17.95 5.73 7.14
CA ASP A 122 18.95 4.66 7.24
C ASP A 122 19.00 3.97 8.61
N LYS A 123 18.44 4.59 9.64
CA LYS A 123 18.49 4.10 11.03
C LYS A 123 17.23 3.38 11.49
N VAL A 124 16.17 3.35 10.70
CA VAL A 124 14.92 2.70 11.08
C VAL A 124 14.80 1.37 10.36
N ILE A 125 14.89 0.28 11.12
CA ILE A 125 14.81 -1.08 10.58
C ILE A 125 13.41 -1.36 10.03
N PHE A 126 12.37 -0.84 10.70
CA PHE A 126 10.98 -0.95 10.25
C PHE A 126 10.34 0.43 10.25
N GLY A 127 9.66 0.79 9.16
CA GLY A 127 8.80 1.97 9.14
C GLY A 127 7.62 1.81 10.11
N SER A 128 7.09 2.91 10.62
CA SER A 128 5.99 2.90 11.58
C SER A 128 4.75 2.15 11.08
N VAL A 129 4.44 2.27 9.79
CA VAL A 129 3.31 1.57 9.17
C VAL A 129 3.57 0.06 9.15
N ALA A 130 4.75 -0.36 8.68
CA ALA A 130 5.10 -1.78 8.62
C ALA A 130 5.08 -2.43 10.01
N ASP A 131 5.65 -1.77 11.01
CA ASP A 131 5.65 -2.26 12.39
C ASP A 131 4.24 -2.48 12.93
N ARG A 132 3.34 -1.54 12.70
CA ARG A 132 1.95 -1.66 13.14
C ARG A 132 1.19 -2.74 12.37
N VAL A 133 1.38 -2.84 11.06
CA VAL A 133 0.74 -3.88 10.23
C VAL A 133 1.20 -5.27 10.67
N ILE A 134 2.50 -5.47 10.91
CA ILE A 134 3.03 -6.74 11.40
C ILE A 134 2.35 -7.17 12.70
N ARG A 135 2.15 -6.24 13.60
CA ARG A 135 1.54 -6.54 14.91
C ARG A 135 0.03 -6.77 14.85
N LEU A 136 -0.66 -6.09 13.94
CA LEU A 136 -2.14 -6.07 13.91
C LEU A 136 -2.73 -6.99 12.83
N SER A 137 -1.94 -7.44 11.87
CA SER A 137 -2.45 -8.22 10.74
C SER A 137 -2.93 -9.61 11.18
N PRO A 138 -4.13 -10.03 10.77
CA PRO A 138 -4.61 -11.39 11.00
C PRO A 138 -4.01 -12.40 10.00
N VAL A 139 -3.21 -11.95 9.03
CA VAL A 139 -2.59 -12.80 8.00
C VAL A 139 -1.08 -12.58 7.97
N PRO A 140 -0.31 -13.49 7.34
CA PRO A 140 1.13 -13.31 7.20
C PRO A 140 1.49 -12.00 6.49
N VAL A 141 2.58 -11.39 6.92
CA VAL A 141 3.14 -10.17 6.33
C VAL A 141 4.57 -10.45 5.89
N MET A 142 4.81 -10.36 4.60
CA MET A 142 6.16 -10.41 4.05
C MET A 142 6.70 -8.99 3.95
N VAL A 143 7.77 -8.72 4.66
CA VAL A 143 8.41 -7.39 4.63
C VAL A 143 9.70 -7.45 3.83
N VAL A 144 9.90 -6.45 2.99
CA VAL A 144 11.07 -6.33 2.13
C VAL A 144 11.77 -5.02 2.43
N ASN A 145 13.09 -5.10 2.67
CA ASN A 145 13.89 -3.88 2.83
C ASN A 145 14.30 -3.38 1.43
N PRO A 146 13.75 -2.26 0.96
CA PRO A 146 14.02 -1.78 -0.40
C PRO A 146 15.43 -1.19 -0.57
N TYR A 147 16.14 -0.94 0.52
CA TYR A 147 17.48 -0.33 0.50
C TYR A 147 18.61 -1.34 0.69
N ARG A 148 18.29 -2.59 0.94
CA ARG A 148 19.30 -3.63 1.12
C ARG A 148 19.55 -4.34 -0.20
N GLU A 149 20.76 -4.26 -0.68
CA GLU A 149 21.17 -5.05 -1.83
C GLU A 149 21.34 -6.52 -1.43
N ALA A 150 20.86 -7.37 -2.28
CA ALA A 150 20.97 -8.81 -2.09
C ALA A 150 22.39 -9.30 -2.30
#